data_66f0e2a7e5647af721806c4dd9814a0e
#
_entry.id   66f0e2a7e5647af721806c4dd9814a0e
#
_cell.length_a   1.000
_cell.length_b   1.000
_cell.length_c   1.000
_cell.angle_alpha   90.00
_cell.angle_beta   90.00
_cell.angle_gamma   90.00
#
_symmetry.space_group_name_H-M   'P 1'
#
loop_
_entity.id
_entity.type
_entity.pdbx_description
1 polymer ?
#
loop_
_entity_poly.entity_id
_entity_poly.type
_entity_poly.pdbx_seq_one_letter_code
_entity_poly.pdbx_strand_id
1 'polypeptide(L)'
;MILSFALAVALQAGDRENDELQIENWRKWDVPAAPVLTPEEELATFQVADGFVVELVAAEPLVVDPVAAVFDEEGKLWVAEMRGFMPDVDGVGEENPVGKIVVLEDLNGDGIMDKSTPFLENLVLPRALAKVKGGLLVLAPPQLLFCEDLDGDDRCDKTTVVSEGWSGIASPEHAPNGLMHGMDNRLHFAKHGEEASWENGTWKTWPVPAQGQWGITMDDFGRLYFNSNSSFLHTDLVPRIYGRRNPGYPGLKGLGARIMQDQRVWPSRMNPGVNRGYRKSSLHSDGKLKTSDATCGPGVIRGSAFSKEVRGSVLLPEPAGNLVKRVQLVSKNGSVKAVNAHAEGQEFWTSTDERFRPVNVLEGPGGATYVLDLYRGILQHRVFVTSYLRKQILHRGLDKPVGLGRIWRVRQVGETPQPRIGQGEEGLTLW
;
A
#
# COMPACT_ATOMS: atom_id res chain seq x y z
N MET A 1 -40.13 -33.89 -24.57
CA MET A 1 -39.28 -32.76 -24.97
C MET A 1 -38.92 -31.98 -23.70
N ILE A 2 -37.80 -32.33 -23.09
CA ILE A 2 -37.32 -31.71 -21.84
C ILE A 2 -36.54 -30.46 -22.27
N LEU A 3 -37.08 -29.27 -22.01
CA LEU A 3 -36.34 -28.02 -22.18
C LEU A 3 -35.31 -27.95 -21.06
N SER A 4 -34.05 -28.19 -21.38
CA SER A 4 -32.93 -27.82 -20.52
C SER A 4 -32.78 -26.28 -20.55
N PHE A 5 -33.21 -25.61 -19.50
CA PHE A 5 -32.83 -24.24 -19.25
C PHE A 5 -31.38 -24.26 -18.83
N ALA A 6 -30.47 -24.01 -19.78
CA ALA A 6 -29.11 -23.58 -19.45
C ALA A 6 -29.25 -22.23 -18.79
N LEU A 7 -29.07 -22.16 -17.48
CA LEU A 7 -28.87 -20.90 -16.78
C LEU A 7 -27.58 -20.31 -17.32
N ALA A 8 -27.66 -19.29 -18.17
CA ALA A 8 -26.50 -18.50 -18.56
C ALA A 8 -26.01 -17.80 -17.27
N VAL A 9 -24.95 -18.32 -16.66
CA VAL A 9 -24.28 -17.66 -15.57
C VAL A 9 -23.66 -16.41 -16.16
N ALA A 10 -24.12 -15.24 -15.74
CA ALA A 10 -23.51 -13.97 -16.14
C ALA A 10 -22.05 -13.99 -15.66
N LEU A 11 -21.10 -13.87 -16.60
CA LEU A 11 -19.68 -13.80 -16.29
C LEU A 11 -19.38 -12.47 -15.59
N GLN A 12 -18.53 -12.52 -14.55
CA GLN A 12 -17.99 -11.33 -13.91
C GLN A 12 -16.83 -10.74 -14.74
N ALA A 13 -16.53 -9.45 -14.55
CA ALA A 13 -15.46 -8.78 -15.29
C ALA A 13 -14.08 -9.44 -15.12
N GLY A 14 -13.82 -10.07 -13.96
CA GLY A 14 -12.59 -10.81 -13.68
C GLY A 14 -12.52 -12.23 -14.26
N ASP A 15 -13.62 -12.76 -14.79
CA ASP A 15 -13.65 -14.12 -15.34
C ASP A 15 -12.83 -14.25 -16.61
N ARG A 16 -12.28 -15.42 -16.84
CA ARG A 16 -11.62 -15.78 -18.10
C ARG A 16 -12.47 -16.78 -18.85
N GLU A 17 -12.55 -16.59 -20.16
CA GLU A 17 -13.18 -17.58 -21.03
C GLU A 17 -12.54 -18.97 -20.82
N ASN A 18 -13.35 -20.02 -20.85
CA ASN A 18 -12.95 -21.43 -20.71
C ASN A 18 -12.36 -21.80 -19.33
N ASP A 19 -12.61 -21.03 -18.28
CA ASP A 19 -12.19 -21.37 -16.93
C ASP A 19 -13.38 -21.95 -16.11
N GLU A 20 -13.83 -23.16 -16.50
CA GLU A 20 -15.02 -23.81 -15.95
C GLU A 20 -14.92 -24.10 -14.45
N LEU A 21 -13.70 -24.29 -13.93
CA LEU A 21 -13.45 -24.64 -12.53
C LEU A 21 -13.82 -23.53 -11.54
N GLN A 22 -13.88 -22.28 -11.98
CA GLN A 22 -14.17 -21.13 -11.12
C GLN A 22 -15.54 -21.18 -10.44
N ILE A 23 -16.52 -21.85 -11.06
CA ILE A 23 -17.90 -21.91 -10.55
C ILE A 23 -18.10 -23.07 -9.58
N GLU A 24 -17.41 -24.19 -9.77
CA GLU A 24 -17.64 -25.44 -9.04
C GLU A 24 -16.84 -25.54 -7.73
N ASN A 25 -15.65 -24.96 -7.67
CA ASN A 25 -14.70 -25.18 -6.57
C ASN A 25 -14.78 -24.18 -5.41
N TRP A 26 -15.72 -23.24 -5.41
CA TRP A 26 -15.75 -22.20 -4.39
C TRP A 26 -16.06 -22.73 -2.97
N ARG A 27 -16.67 -23.91 -2.83
CA ARG A 27 -16.94 -24.59 -1.56
C ARG A 27 -15.94 -25.66 -1.17
N LYS A 28 -14.84 -25.76 -1.89
CA LYS A 28 -13.80 -26.79 -1.64
C LYS A 28 -13.22 -26.71 -0.23
N TRP A 29 -13.18 -25.51 0.34
CA TRP A 29 -12.52 -25.20 1.59
C TRP A 29 -13.55 -24.93 2.68
N ASP A 30 -13.34 -25.53 3.86
CA ASP A 30 -14.04 -25.15 5.10
C ASP A 30 -13.29 -23.96 5.69
N VAL A 31 -13.71 -22.76 5.34
CA VAL A 31 -13.02 -21.52 5.68
C VAL A 31 -13.60 -20.97 6.98
N PRO A 32 -12.78 -20.67 7.98
CA PRO A 32 -13.24 -20.03 9.20
C PRO A 32 -13.96 -18.69 8.91
N ALA A 33 -14.93 -18.37 9.77
CA ALA A 33 -15.59 -17.07 9.72
C ALA A 33 -14.55 -15.93 9.82
N ALA A 34 -14.88 -14.80 9.21
CA ALA A 34 -14.05 -13.60 9.25
C ALA A 34 -14.86 -12.42 9.87
N PRO A 35 -15.16 -12.48 11.17
CA PRO A 35 -15.85 -11.38 11.86
C PRO A 35 -15.00 -10.12 11.80
N VAL A 36 -15.63 -8.97 12.06
CA VAL A 36 -14.90 -7.75 12.36
C VAL A 36 -14.38 -7.88 13.79
N LEU A 37 -13.07 -7.68 13.95
CA LEU A 37 -12.41 -7.66 15.25
C LEU A 37 -12.19 -6.22 15.71
N THR A 38 -12.16 -5.98 17.02
CA THR A 38 -11.65 -4.71 17.55
C THR A 38 -10.14 -4.60 17.25
N PRO A 39 -9.53 -3.41 17.34
CA PRO A 39 -8.08 -3.28 17.15
C PRO A 39 -7.26 -4.16 18.10
N GLU A 40 -7.70 -4.33 19.34
CA GLU A 40 -7.04 -5.18 20.35
C GLU A 40 -7.19 -6.67 20.02
N GLU A 41 -8.38 -7.10 19.56
CA GLU A 41 -8.62 -8.46 19.09
C GLU A 41 -7.81 -8.77 17.84
N GLU A 42 -7.70 -7.83 16.90
CA GLU A 42 -6.86 -8.02 15.72
C GLU A 42 -5.38 -8.12 16.10
N LEU A 43 -4.87 -7.22 16.97
CA LEU A 43 -3.51 -7.28 17.47
C LEU A 43 -3.18 -8.67 18.06
N ALA A 44 -4.13 -9.30 18.75
CA ALA A 44 -3.97 -10.65 19.28
C ALA A 44 -3.89 -11.75 18.21
N THR A 45 -4.27 -11.47 16.95
CA THR A 45 -4.14 -12.40 15.82
C THR A 45 -2.77 -12.38 15.17
N PHE A 46 -1.93 -11.41 15.52
CA PHE A 46 -0.65 -11.20 14.86
C PHE A 46 0.41 -12.19 15.32
N GLN A 47 1.13 -12.73 14.38
CA GLN A 47 2.33 -13.53 14.59
C GLN A 47 3.50 -12.73 14.00
N VAL A 48 4.29 -12.13 14.87
CA VAL A 48 5.41 -11.26 14.52
C VAL A 48 6.71 -11.99 14.81
N ALA A 49 7.70 -11.80 13.97
CA ALA A 49 9.02 -12.40 14.13
C ALA A 49 9.66 -11.99 15.48
N ASP A 50 10.41 -12.91 16.08
CA ASP A 50 11.08 -12.69 17.36
C ASP A 50 11.94 -11.42 17.35
N GLY A 51 11.89 -10.67 18.43
CA GLY A 51 12.62 -9.43 18.61
C GLY A 51 11.93 -8.19 18.00
N PHE A 52 10.72 -8.31 17.46
CA PHE A 52 9.94 -7.19 16.98
C PHE A 52 8.60 -7.07 17.70
N VAL A 53 8.06 -5.87 17.71
CA VAL A 53 6.74 -5.57 18.28
C VAL A 53 5.94 -4.72 17.32
N VAL A 54 4.64 -4.98 17.29
CA VAL A 54 3.62 -4.21 16.57
C VAL A 54 2.72 -3.53 17.60
N GLU A 55 2.45 -2.26 17.39
CA GLU A 55 1.67 -1.42 18.30
C GLU A 55 0.62 -0.66 17.51
N LEU A 56 -0.57 -0.47 18.10
CA LEU A 56 -1.62 0.34 17.49
C LEU A 56 -1.22 1.83 17.53
N VAL A 57 -1.46 2.54 16.43
CA VAL A 57 -1.23 3.98 16.32
C VAL A 57 -2.54 4.73 16.13
N ALA A 58 -3.39 4.23 15.25
CA ALA A 58 -4.72 4.77 15.00
C ALA A 58 -5.65 3.67 14.51
N ALA A 59 -6.92 3.80 14.80
CA ALA A 59 -7.98 2.94 14.30
C ALA A 59 -9.24 3.76 14.01
N GLU A 60 -10.22 3.12 13.41
CA GLU A 60 -11.55 3.71 13.27
C GLU A 60 -12.12 4.15 14.63
N PRO A 61 -12.80 5.29 14.76
CA PRO A 61 -13.20 6.21 13.68
C PRO A 61 -12.18 7.30 13.33
N LEU A 62 -10.98 7.34 13.97
CA LEU A 62 -9.97 8.38 13.71
C LEU A 62 -9.39 8.29 12.31
N VAL A 63 -9.24 7.07 11.80
CA VAL A 63 -8.77 6.78 10.44
C VAL A 63 -9.66 5.74 9.79
N VAL A 64 -9.96 5.93 8.49
CA VAL A 64 -10.88 5.07 7.72
C VAL A 64 -10.32 4.80 6.33
N ASP A 65 -10.27 3.52 5.94
CA ASP A 65 -9.78 3.09 4.61
C ASP A 65 -8.44 3.74 4.18
N PRO A 66 -7.38 3.73 5.03
CA PRO A 66 -6.11 4.39 4.75
C PRO A 66 -5.35 3.67 3.65
N VAL A 67 -4.86 4.41 2.64
CA VAL A 67 -4.12 3.82 1.51
C VAL A 67 -2.76 4.45 1.27
N ALA A 68 -2.56 5.69 1.66
CA ALA A 68 -1.29 6.40 1.60
C ALA A 68 -1.19 7.39 2.75
N ALA A 69 0.02 7.62 3.25
CA ALA A 69 0.24 8.59 4.32
C ALA A 69 1.66 9.16 4.27
N VAL A 70 1.83 10.31 4.93
CA VAL A 70 3.13 10.96 5.13
C VAL A 70 3.13 11.67 6.48
N PHE A 71 4.25 11.59 7.19
CA PHE A 71 4.49 12.44 8.36
C PHE A 71 5.04 13.78 7.91
N ASP A 72 4.66 14.84 8.61
CA ASP A 72 5.33 16.12 8.50
C ASP A 72 6.44 16.26 9.55
N GLU A 73 7.11 17.41 9.52
CA GLU A 73 8.21 17.76 10.42
C GLU A 73 7.78 17.93 11.88
N GLU A 74 6.50 18.14 12.13
CA GLU A 74 5.92 18.26 13.47
C GLU A 74 5.46 16.90 14.02
N GLY A 75 5.49 15.86 13.18
CA GLY A 75 5.10 14.51 13.52
C GLY A 75 3.60 14.25 13.39
N LYS A 76 2.85 15.15 12.77
CA LYS A 76 1.47 14.90 12.37
C LYS A 76 1.43 13.93 11.21
N LEU A 77 0.45 13.05 11.20
CA LEU A 77 0.28 12.05 10.14
C LEU A 77 -0.85 12.42 9.20
N TRP A 78 -0.49 12.74 7.97
CA TRP A 78 -1.41 13.05 6.88
C TRP A 78 -1.80 11.77 6.14
N VAL A 79 -3.09 11.47 6.05
CA VAL A 79 -3.59 10.19 5.53
C VAL A 79 -4.59 10.41 4.40
N ALA A 80 -4.37 9.71 3.28
CA ALA A 80 -5.36 9.60 2.22
C ALA A 80 -6.29 8.42 2.51
N GLU A 81 -7.56 8.72 2.68
CA GLU A 81 -8.63 7.77 2.97
C GLU A 81 -9.46 7.50 1.70
N MET A 82 -9.33 6.31 1.15
CA MET A 82 -10.01 5.90 -0.09
C MET A 82 -11.39 5.30 0.22
N ARG A 83 -12.23 6.06 0.95
CA ARG A 83 -13.52 5.60 1.49
C ARG A 83 -14.52 5.10 0.45
N GLY A 84 -14.38 5.54 -0.82
CA GLY A 84 -15.23 5.10 -1.92
C GLY A 84 -14.81 3.77 -2.56
N PHE A 85 -13.66 3.16 -2.16
CA PHE A 85 -13.20 1.91 -2.77
C PHE A 85 -14.11 0.74 -2.41
N MET A 86 -14.64 0.05 -3.41
CA MET A 86 -15.50 -1.13 -3.25
C MET A 86 -16.53 -1.00 -2.12
N PRO A 87 -17.51 -0.08 -2.22
CA PRO A 87 -18.54 0.06 -1.18
C PRO A 87 -19.39 -1.20 -1.01
N ASP A 88 -19.47 -2.02 -2.03
CA ASP A 88 -20.03 -3.36 -2.07
C ASP A 88 -19.25 -4.23 -3.07
N VAL A 89 -19.69 -5.47 -3.26
CA VAL A 89 -19.02 -6.43 -4.15
C VAL A 89 -19.06 -6.03 -5.63
N ASP A 90 -19.96 -5.14 -6.01
CA ASP A 90 -20.15 -4.62 -7.37
C ASP A 90 -19.50 -3.25 -7.57
N GLY A 91 -18.97 -2.64 -6.49
CA GLY A 91 -18.34 -1.32 -6.50
C GLY A 91 -19.32 -0.20 -6.86
N VAL A 92 -20.59 -0.33 -6.45
CA VAL A 92 -21.61 0.68 -6.75
C VAL A 92 -21.35 1.93 -5.93
N GLY A 93 -21.15 3.06 -6.61
CA GLY A 93 -20.91 4.36 -5.98
C GLY A 93 -19.43 4.67 -5.72
N GLU A 94 -18.48 3.95 -6.34
CA GLU A 94 -17.05 4.26 -6.23
C GLU A 94 -16.69 5.67 -6.73
N GLU A 95 -17.48 6.22 -7.62
CA GLU A 95 -17.33 7.58 -8.13
C GLU A 95 -17.87 8.66 -7.19
N ASN A 96 -18.53 8.29 -6.10
CA ASN A 96 -19.00 9.26 -5.11
C ASN A 96 -17.81 9.94 -4.41
N PRO A 97 -17.86 11.27 -4.21
CA PRO A 97 -16.76 12.01 -3.59
C PRO A 97 -16.81 11.90 -2.06
N VAL A 98 -16.59 10.70 -1.53
CA VAL A 98 -16.61 10.40 -0.08
C VAL A 98 -15.22 10.29 0.55
N GLY A 99 -14.17 10.27 -0.29
CA GLY A 99 -12.78 10.19 0.15
C GLY A 99 -12.33 11.49 0.81
N LYS A 100 -11.30 11.37 1.65
CA LYS A 100 -10.75 12.49 2.44
C LYS A 100 -9.24 12.44 2.52
N ILE A 101 -8.65 13.59 2.85
CA ILE A 101 -7.34 13.67 3.50
C ILE A 101 -7.61 14.08 4.94
N VAL A 102 -7.06 13.35 5.88
CA VAL A 102 -7.15 13.67 7.31
C VAL A 102 -5.76 13.88 7.89
N VAL A 103 -5.68 14.73 8.92
CA VAL A 103 -4.48 14.96 9.74
C VAL A 103 -4.71 14.33 11.10
N LEU A 104 -3.84 13.40 11.47
CA LEU A 104 -3.85 12.73 12.77
C LEU A 104 -2.77 13.34 13.65
N GLU A 105 -3.11 13.60 14.92
CA GLU A 105 -2.23 14.20 15.91
C GLU A 105 -2.17 13.33 17.17
N ASP A 106 -0.97 13.12 17.66
CA ASP A 106 -0.67 12.56 18.98
C ASP A 106 -0.44 13.73 19.93
N LEU A 107 -1.47 14.07 20.70
CA LEU A 107 -1.49 15.25 21.56
C LEU A 107 -0.72 15.08 22.88
N ASN A 108 -0.60 13.84 23.36
CA ASN A 108 0.00 13.53 24.66
C ASN A 108 1.43 12.97 24.52
N GLY A 109 1.87 12.60 23.31
CA GLY A 109 3.23 12.13 23.01
C GLY A 109 3.46 10.64 23.31
N ASP A 110 2.40 9.83 23.45
CA ASP A 110 2.52 8.39 23.73
C ASP A 110 2.70 7.53 22.47
N GLY A 111 2.55 8.15 21.29
CA GLY A 111 2.69 7.51 19.99
C GLY A 111 1.40 6.92 19.45
N ILE A 112 0.27 7.18 20.11
CA ILE A 112 -1.09 6.86 19.64
C ILE A 112 -1.76 8.17 19.24
N MET A 113 -2.49 8.15 18.13
CA MET A 113 -3.17 9.35 17.66
C MET A 113 -4.44 9.60 18.45
N ASP A 114 -4.59 10.81 18.96
CA ASP A 114 -5.72 11.24 19.80
C ASP A 114 -6.79 12.00 19.00
N LYS A 115 -6.38 12.66 17.91
CA LYS A 115 -7.21 13.57 17.16
C LYS A 115 -7.12 13.32 15.66
N SER A 116 -8.23 13.50 14.96
CA SER A 116 -8.32 13.48 13.50
C SER A 116 -9.02 14.73 13.01
N THR A 117 -8.33 15.53 12.18
CA THR A 117 -8.89 16.73 11.53
C THR A 117 -9.05 16.45 10.04
N PRO A 118 -10.27 16.58 9.47
CA PRO A 118 -10.44 16.53 8.01
C PRO A 118 -9.77 17.74 7.36
N PHE A 119 -8.68 17.50 6.62
CA PHE A 119 -7.97 18.54 5.87
C PHE A 119 -8.65 18.87 4.55
N LEU A 120 -8.98 17.86 3.76
CA LEU A 120 -9.65 18.01 2.48
C LEU A 120 -10.68 16.90 2.32
N GLU A 121 -11.90 17.27 1.93
CA GLU A 121 -13.02 16.36 1.80
C GLU A 121 -13.57 16.33 0.36
N ASN A 122 -14.55 15.50 0.13
CA ASN A 122 -15.25 15.37 -1.16
C ASN A 122 -14.32 14.93 -2.31
N LEU A 123 -13.42 14.01 -2.05
CA LEU A 123 -12.49 13.46 -3.02
C LEU A 123 -12.98 12.12 -3.60
N VAL A 124 -12.72 11.89 -4.88
CA VAL A 124 -12.96 10.60 -5.52
C VAL A 124 -11.67 9.78 -5.44
N LEU A 125 -11.69 8.69 -4.66
CA LEU A 125 -10.62 7.71 -4.57
C LEU A 125 -9.19 8.33 -4.43
N PRO A 126 -8.94 9.22 -3.45
CA PRO A 126 -7.62 9.81 -3.22
C PRO A 126 -6.61 8.68 -2.90
N ARG A 127 -5.38 8.77 -3.44
CA ARG A 127 -4.45 7.63 -3.41
C ARG A 127 -2.98 7.96 -3.24
N ALA A 128 -2.62 9.24 -3.25
CA ALA A 128 -1.26 9.67 -2.98
C ALA A 128 -1.25 11.10 -2.47
N LEU A 129 -0.26 11.41 -1.65
CA LEU A 129 -0.04 12.75 -1.12
C LEU A 129 1.46 12.98 -0.89
N ALA A 130 1.88 14.24 -0.96
CA ALA A 130 3.23 14.65 -0.60
C ALA A 130 3.21 16.04 0.03
N LYS A 131 3.86 16.19 1.18
CA LYS A 131 4.15 17.51 1.76
C LYS A 131 5.14 18.23 0.85
N VAL A 132 4.83 19.45 0.53
CA VAL A 132 5.69 20.33 -0.27
C VAL A 132 5.73 21.71 0.36
N LYS A 133 6.67 22.55 -0.05
CA LYS A 133 6.76 23.92 0.49
C LYS A 133 5.45 24.66 0.28
N GLY A 134 4.83 25.08 1.37
CA GLY A 134 3.59 25.87 1.39
C GLY A 134 2.29 25.05 1.36
N GLY A 135 2.34 23.71 1.40
CA GLY A 135 1.10 22.94 1.42
C GLY A 135 1.26 21.45 1.16
N LEU A 136 0.21 20.85 0.64
CA LEU A 136 0.10 19.43 0.34
C LEU A 136 -0.28 19.22 -1.13
N LEU A 137 0.46 18.35 -1.82
CA LEU A 137 0.02 17.79 -3.10
C LEU A 137 -0.85 16.57 -2.83
N VAL A 138 -2.02 16.50 -3.47
CA VAL A 138 -3.00 15.41 -3.33
C VAL A 138 -3.37 14.87 -4.70
N LEU A 139 -3.14 13.58 -4.93
CA LEU A 139 -3.61 12.89 -6.12
C LEU A 139 -4.99 12.29 -5.85
N ALA A 140 -6.01 12.93 -6.40
CA ALA A 140 -7.40 12.47 -6.40
C ALA A 140 -7.95 12.56 -7.83
N PRO A 141 -8.06 11.43 -8.57
CA PRO A 141 -8.46 11.47 -9.95
C PRO A 141 -9.78 12.21 -10.19
N PRO A 142 -9.88 12.96 -11.30
CA PRO A 142 -8.91 13.04 -12.40
C PRO A 142 -7.81 14.10 -12.22
N GLN A 143 -7.60 14.62 -11.02
CA GLN A 143 -6.75 15.79 -10.75
C GLN A 143 -5.62 15.48 -9.77
N LEU A 144 -4.51 16.19 -9.95
CA LEU A 144 -3.51 16.45 -8.93
C LEU A 144 -3.77 17.87 -8.40
N LEU A 145 -3.96 17.98 -7.10
CA LEU A 145 -4.30 19.21 -6.40
C LEU A 145 -3.12 19.69 -5.56
N PHE A 146 -2.94 21.00 -5.48
CA PHE A 146 -2.13 21.65 -4.45
C PHE A 146 -3.08 22.34 -3.46
N CYS A 147 -2.96 21.99 -2.20
CA CYS A 147 -3.84 22.41 -1.11
C CYS A 147 -3.04 23.19 -0.08
N GLU A 148 -3.50 24.38 0.24
CA GLU A 148 -2.88 25.33 1.17
C GLU A 148 -3.75 25.49 2.42
N ASP A 149 -3.14 25.40 3.58
CA ASP A 149 -3.66 25.84 4.87
C ASP A 149 -3.04 27.20 5.13
N LEU A 150 -3.84 28.26 5.18
CA LEU A 150 -3.37 29.64 5.26
C LEU A 150 -3.39 30.21 6.69
N ASP A 151 -4.18 29.60 7.57
CA ASP A 151 -4.33 30.07 8.96
C ASP A 151 -3.80 29.07 10.02
N GLY A 152 -3.38 27.88 9.60
CA GLY A 152 -2.72 26.89 10.45
C GLY A 152 -3.68 26.03 11.27
N ASP A 153 -4.93 25.86 10.82
CA ASP A 153 -5.95 25.08 11.51
C ASP A 153 -6.03 23.60 11.07
N ASP A 154 -5.10 23.17 10.23
CA ASP A 154 -5.04 21.83 9.59
C ASP A 154 -6.24 21.57 8.65
N ARG A 155 -6.76 22.62 8.01
CA ARG A 155 -7.80 22.54 6.97
C ARG A 155 -7.34 23.20 5.69
N CYS A 156 -7.84 22.72 4.57
CA CYS A 156 -7.49 23.29 3.27
C CYS A 156 -8.35 24.53 2.98
N ASP A 157 -7.74 25.72 3.04
CA ASP A 157 -8.40 26.98 2.70
C ASP A 157 -8.44 27.22 1.19
N LYS A 158 -7.42 26.73 0.49
CA LYS A 158 -7.28 26.99 -0.94
C LYS A 158 -6.77 25.78 -1.69
N THR A 159 -7.50 25.42 -2.74
CA THR A 159 -7.13 24.33 -3.65
C THR A 159 -6.82 24.89 -5.03
N THR A 160 -5.69 24.44 -5.59
CA THR A 160 -5.28 24.76 -6.95
C THR A 160 -5.08 23.46 -7.74
N VAL A 161 -5.69 23.37 -8.92
CA VAL A 161 -5.45 22.23 -9.82
C VAL A 161 -4.07 22.39 -10.46
N VAL A 162 -3.19 21.45 -10.17
CA VAL A 162 -1.80 21.42 -10.66
C VAL A 162 -1.73 20.73 -12.02
N SER A 163 -2.45 19.63 -12.15
CA SER A 163 -2.46 18.80 -13.36
C SER A 163 -3.77 18.02 -13.47
N GLU A 164 -4.22 17.75 -14.69
CA GLU A 164 -5.44 17.02 -14.99
C GLU A 164 -5.16 15.75 -15.82
N GLY A 165 -6.18 14.93 -16.01
CA GLY A 165 -6.09 13.73 -16.85
C GLY A 165 -5.52 12.50 -16.13
N TRP A 166 -5.43 12.53 -14.81
CA TRP A 166 -4.99 11.38 -14.01
C TRP A 166 -6.04 10.28 -14.04
N SER A 167 -5.61 9.08 -14.44
CA SER A 167 -6.48 7.90 -14.45
C SER A 167 -6.73 7.34 -13.05
N GLY A 168 -7.68 6.42 -12.93
CA GLY A 168 -7.82 5.59 -11.74
C GLY A 168 -9.20 5.48 -11.13
N ILE A 169 -10.23 6.06 -11.72
CA ILE A 169 -11.61 5.83 -11.30
C ILE A 169 -12.07 4.44 -11.75
N ALA A 170 -11.79 4.07 -13.01
CA ALA A 170 -12.21 2.78 -13.56
C ALA A 170 -11.40 1.58 -13.04
N SER A 171 -10.20 1.79 -12.51
CA SER A 171 -9.33 0.74 -11.96
C SER A 171 -8.36 1.33 -10.94
N PRO A 172 -8.81 1.58 -9.70
CA PRO A 172 -8.01 2.27 -8.68
C PRO A 172 -6.74 1.52 -8.27
N GLU A 173 -6.75 0.19 -8.24
CA GLU A 173 -5.55 -0.62 -7.90
C GLU A 173 -4.44 -0.54 -8.96
N HIS A 174 -4.75 -0.17 -10.18
CA HIS A 174 -3.82 -0.14 -11.33
C HIS A 174 -3.61 1.26 -11.89
N ALA A 175 -3.66 2.26 -11.04
CA ALA A 175 -3.58 3.66 -11.41
C ALA A 175 -2.36 4.34 -10.80
N PRO A 176 -1.95 5.54 -11.29
CA PRO A 176 -0.87 6.33 -10.72
C PRO A 176 -1.05 6.53 -9.21
N ASN A 177 0.03 6.35 -8.46
CA ASN A 177 0.11 6.51 -7.02
C ASN A 177 1.57 6.77 -6.60
N GLY A 178 1.88 6.75 -5.29
CA GLY A 178 3.22 6.99 -4.76
C GLY A 178 3.39 8.46 -4.38
N LEU A 179 3.82 9.33 -5.31
CA LEU A 179 4.13 10.75 -5.06
C LEU A 179 5.22 10.94 -4.00
N MET A 180 6.33 10.21 -4.15
CA MET A 180 7.42 10.18 -3.20
C MET A 180 8.53 11.17 -3.58
N HIS A 181 9.02 11.93 -2.61
CA HIS A 181 10.21 12.75 -2.78
C HIS A 181 11.48 11.90 -2.95
N GLY A 182 12.22 12.11 -4.03
CA GLY A 182 13.52 11.52 -4.26
C GLY A 182 14.66 12.44 -3.84
N MET A 183 15.85 11.87 -3.64
CA MET A 183 17.08 12.62 -3.34
C MET A 183 17.56 13.50 -4.53
N ASP A 184 16.93 13.37 -5.68
CA ASP A 184 17.18 14.17 -6.88
C ASP A 184 16.26 15.41 -6.99
N ASN A 185 15.56 15.75 -5.90
CA ASN A 185 14.56 16.82 -5.82
C ASN A 185 13.38 16.62 -6.78
N ARG A 186 13.01 15.37 -7.04
CA ARG A 186 11.86 15.01 -7.86
C ARG A 186 10.85 14.23 -7.07
N LEU A 187 9.63 14.29 -7.58
CA LEU A 187 8.53 13.45 -7.17
C LEU A 187 8.45 12.23 -8.09
N HIS A 188 8.49 11.05 -7.49
CA HIS A 188 8.43 9.77 -8.17
C HIS A 188 7.07 9.11 -7.95
N PHE A 189 6.60 8.43 -8.96
CA PHE A 189 5.32 7.74 -8.97
C PHE A 189 5.48 6.25 -9.23
N ALA A 190 4.58 5.46 -8.68
CA ALA A 190 4.30 4.12 -9.15
C ALA A 190 3.20 4.18 -10.23
N LYS A 191 3.27 3.28 -11.21
CA LYS A 191 2.28 3.14 -12.30
C LYS A 191 2.07 4.39 -13.16
N HIS A 192 3.07 5.27 -13.25
CA HIS A 192 3.02 6.50 -14.03
C HIS A 192 4.25 6.67 -14.91
N GLY A 193 4.06 7.27 -16.09
CA GLY A 193 5.10 7.45 -17.11
C GLY A 193 5.88 8.77 -16.99
N GLU A 194 5.81 9.46 -15.86
CA GLU A 194 6.51 10.69 -15.60
C GLU A 194 7.10 10.74 -14.19
N GLU A 195 8.18 11.49 -14.04
CA GLU A 195 8.63 12.09 -12.78
C GLU A 195 8.32 13.59 -12.83
N ALA A 196 8.23 14.22 -11.67
CA ALA A 196 7.87 15.63 -11.60
C ALA A 196 8.70 16.42 -10.59
N SER A 197 8.63 17.74 -10.64
CA SER A 197 9.01 18.63 -9.54
C SER A 197 7.95 19.70 -9.30
N TRP A 198 7.86 20.13 -8.06
CA TRP A 198 7.06 21.27 -7.64
C TRP A 198 7.99 22.36 -7.11
N GLU A 199 8.22 23.39 -7.90
CA GLU A 199 9.18 24.45 -7.60
C GLU A 199 8.52 25.83 -7.75
N ASN A 200 8.44 26.58 -6.66
CA ASN A 200 7.88 27.94 -6.66
C ASN A 200 6.50 28.05 -7.33
N GLY A 201 5.61 27.11 -7.03
CA GLY A 201 4.27 27.07 -7.62
C GLY A 201 4.22 26.58 -9.07
N THR A 202 5.32 26.03 -9.59
CA THR A 202 5.40 25.53 -10.96
C THR A 202 5.58 24.02 -10.97
N TRP A 203 4.66 23.34 -11.65
CA TRP A 203 4.73 21.91 -11.94
C TRP A 203 5.52 21.66 -13.21
N LYS A 204 6.52 20.80 -13.12
CA LYS A 204 7.33 20.37 -14.27
C LYS A 204 7.36 18.85 -14.31
N THR A 205 7.26 18.27 -15.49
CA THR A 205 7.32 16.82 -15.68
C THR A 205 8.41 16.40 -16.66
N TRP A 206 8.85 15.15 -16.51
CA TRP A 206 9.80 14.49 -17.41
C TRP A 206 9.34 13.06 -17.68
N PRO A 207 9.29 12.64 -18.93
CA PRO A 207 8.89 11.29 -19.26
C PRO A 207 9.90 10.27 -18.77
N VAL A 208 9.40 9.20 -18.16
CA VAL A 208 10.16 8.02 -17.71
C VAL A 208 9.34 6.76 -18.01
N PRO A 209 9.97 5.58 -18.10
CA PRO A 209 9.21 4.34 -18.17
C PRO A 209 8.32 4.17 -16.94
N ALA A 210 7.03 3.91 -17.15
CA ALA A 210 6.11 3.58 -16.06
C ALA A 210 6.54 2.30 -15.35
N GLN A 211 6.61 2.34 -14.02
CA GLN A 211 7.05 1.21 -13.20
C GLN A 211 6.20 1.09 -11.94
N GLY A 212 6.31 -0.07 -11.30
CA GLY A 212 5.59 -0.35 -10.07
C GLY A 212 4.10 -0.64 -10.28
N GLN A 213 3.45 -0.93 -9.20
CA GLN A 213 2.02 -1.19 -9.11
C GLN A 213 1.38 -0.30 -8.05
N TRP A 214 1.71 -0.53 -6.77
CA TRP A 214 1.22 0.24 -5.65
C TRP A 214 2.36 0.54 -4.68
N GLY A 215 2.56 1.85 -4.42
CA GLY A 215 3.65 2.34 -3.60
C GLY A 215 5.01 2.31 -4.28
N ILE A 216 5.91 3.12 -3.74
CA ILE A 216 7.31 3.23 -4.13
C ILE A 216 8.10 3.65 -2.91
N THR A 217 9.33 3.18 -2.77
CA THR A 217 10.23 3.53 -1.67
C THR A 217 11.65 3.74 -2.18
N MET A 218 12.52 4.24 -1.32
CA MET A 218 13.90 4.58 -1.65
C MET A 218 14.83 4.20 -0.51
N ASP A 219 16.05 3.75 -0.85
CA ASP A 219 17.13 3.57 0.13
C ASP A 219 17.92 4.87 0.37
N ASP A 220 18.87 4.82 1.31
CA ASP A 220 19.72 5.96 1.67
C ASP A 220 20.68 6.41 0.53
N PHE A 221 20.72 5.68 -0.58
CA PHE A 221 21.50 6.01 -1.77
C PHE A 221 20.65 6.57 -2.91
N GLY A 222 19.35 6.80 -2.69
CA GLY A 222 18.43 7.31 -3.70
C GLY A 222 17.97 6.24 -4.71
N ARG A 223 18.22 4.96 -4.45
CA ARG A 223 17.74 3.88 -5.32
C ARG A 223 16.27 3.61 -5.04
N LEU A 224 15.46 3.67 -6.07
CA LEU A 224 14.03 3.43 -5.99
C LEU A 224 13.71 1.93 -5.99
N TYR A 225 12.77 1.53 -5.18
CA TYR A 225 12.22 0.17 -5.10
C TYR A 225 10.71 0.21 -5.29
N PHE A 226 10.21 -0.74 -6.05
CA PHE A 226 8.79 -0.87 -6.39
C PHE A 226 8.45 -2.34 -6.64
N ASN A 227 7.17 -2.63 -6.78
CA ASN A 227 6.64 -3.98 -6.95
C ASN A 227 5.79 -4.12 -8.21
N SER A 228 5.32 -5.31 -8.47
CA SER A 228 4.14 -5.57 -9.28
C SER A 228 3.20 -6.51 -8.52
N ASN A 229 1.96 -6.65 -8.96
CA ASN A 229 0.92 -7.43 -8.28
C ASN A 229 1.42 -8.80 -7.77
N SER A 230 2.15 -9.52 -8.59
CA SER A 230 2.62 -10.88 -8.29
C SER A 230 4.15 -10.98 -8.24
N SER A 231 4.82 -9.88 -7.92
CA SER A 231 6.28 -9.86 -7.82
C SER A 231 6.75 -8.83 -6.81
N PHE A 232 7.39 -9.30 -5.77
CA PHE A 232 7.68 -8.54 -4.56
C PHE A 232 8.55 -7.31 -4.78
N LEU A 233 9.69 -7.42 -5.47
CA LEU A 233 10.63 -6.30 -5.47
C LEU A 233 11.40 -6.16 -6.78
N HIS A 234 11.35 -4.94 -7.28
CA HIS A 234 12.06 -4.48 -8.47
C HIS A 234 12.83 -3.21 -8.15
N THR A 235 13.83 -2.92 -8.97
CA THR A 235 14.59 -1.66 -8.91
C THR A 235 15.19 -1.33 -10.26
N ASP A 236 15.67 -0.11 -10.40
CA ASP A 236 16.50 0.30 -11.53
C ASP A 236 17.97 0.09 -11.16
N LEU A 237 18.66 -0.79 -11.88
CA LEU A 237 20.08 -1.04 -11.68
C LEU A 237 20.95 0.10 -12.24
N VAL A 238 20.36 0.93 -13.08
CA VAL A 238 20.99 2.12 -13.67
C VAL A 238 20.01 3.28 -13.49
N PRO A 239 20.45 4.46 -12.98
CA PRO A 239 19.55 5.59 -12.83
C PRO A 239 18.89 5.98 -14.15
N ARG A 240 17.58 6.18 -14.14
CA ARG A 240 16.73 6.48 -15.31
C ARG A 240 17.23 7.69 -16.11
N ILE A 241 17.81 8.65 -15.43
CA ILE A 241 18.32 9.89 -16.03
C ILE A 241 19.35 9.64 -17.14
N TYR A 242 20.14 8.55 -17.07
CA TYR A 242 21.12 8.23 -18.12
C TYR A 242 20.44 7.84 -19.44
N GLY A 243 19.38 7.05 -19.39
CA GLY A 243 18.59 6.72 -20.58
C GLY A 243 17.93 7.96 -21.19
N ARG A 244 17.40 8.83 -20.34
CA ARG A 244 16.75 10.07 -20.80
C ARG A 244 17.74 11.06 -21.46
N ARG A 245 18.96 11.15 -20.98
CA ARG A 245 20.00 12.03 -21.53
C ARG A 245 20.62 11.55 -22.85
N ASN A 246 20.34 10.31 -23.23
CA ASN A 246 20.87 9.75 -24.47
C ASN A 246 19.73 9.23 -25.37
N PRO A 247 19.12 10.13 -26.18
CA PRO A 247 18.02 9.75 -27.06
C PRO A 247 18.42 8.74 -28.16
N GLY A 248 19.71 8.58 -28.41
CA GLY A 248 20.25 7.57 -29.34
C GLY A 248 20.37 6.15 -28.74
N TYR A 249 19.99 5.97 -27.47
CA TYR A 249 20.04 4.68 -26.79
C TYR A 249 18.62 4.15 -26.49
N PRO A 250 17.99 3.41 -27.42
CA PRO A 250 16.55 3.11 -27.35
C PRO A 250 16.17 2.08 -26.29
N GLY A 251 17.08 1.56 -25.49
CA GLY A 251 16.77 0.54 -24.49
C GLY A 251 17.80 0.46 -23.39
N LEU A 252 17.65 1.28 -22.33
CA LEU A 252 18.50 1.17 -21.16
C LEU A 252 18.19 -0.18 -20.45
N LYS A 253 19.13 -1.14 -20.58
CA LYS A 253 19.02 -2.40 -19.86
C LYS A 253 19.19 -2.18 -18.36
N GLY A 254 18.42 -2.90 -17.56
CA GLY A 254 18.48 -2.82 -16.10
C GLY A 254 17.48 -1.88 -15.45
N LEU A 255 16.56 -1.28 -16.22
CA LEU A 255 15.38 -0.65 -15.67
C LEU A 255 14.33 -1.71 -15.31
N GLY A 256 13.64 -1.53 -14.18
CA GLY A 256 12.61 -2.43 -13.71
C GLY A 256 13.10 -3.85 -13.40
N ALA A 257 14.37 -4.03 -13.09
CA ALA A 257 14.95 -5.33 -12.84
C ALA A 257 14.31 -6.00 -11.61
N ARG A 258 13.80 -7.21 -11.79
CA ARG A 258 13.31 -8.05 -10.69
C ARG A 258 14.50 -8.53 -9.86
N ILE A 259 14.63 -8.05 -8.64
CA ILE A 259 15.75 -8.34 -7.75
C ILE A 259 15.46 -9.44 -6.73
N MET A 260 14.18 -9.77 -6.50
CA MET A 260 13.75 -10.89 -5.69
C MET A 260 13.23 -12.03 -6.57
N GLN A 261 13.87 -13.18 -6.52
CA GLN A 261 13.49 -14.36 -7.33
C GLN A 261 12.45 -15.23 -6.62
N ASP A 262 12.59 -15.41 -5.30
CA ASP A 262 11.66 -16.19 -4.49
C ASP A 262 10.39 -15.39 -4.20
N GLN A 263 9.28 -15.84 -4.76
CA GLN A 263 7.96 -15.21 -4.60
C GLN A 263 7.06 -15.98 -3.64
N ARG A 264 7.58 -17.02 -2.97
CA ARG A 264 6.80 -17.84 -2.04
C ARG A 264 6.39 -17.03 -0.81
N VAL A 265 5.21 -17.35 -0.28
CA VAL A 265 4.65 -16.80 0.97
C VAL A 265 4.17 -17.91 1.88
N TRP A 266 4.17 -17.62 3.18
CA TRP A 266 3.76 -18.56 4.22
C TRP A 266 2.70 -17.91 5.15
N PRO A 267 1.44 -17.75 4.66
CA PRO A 267 0.36 -17.23 5.48
C PRO A 267 0.07 -18.08 6.70
N SER A 268 -0.33 -17.47 7.81
CA SER A 268 -0.78 -18.21 9.01
C SER A 268 -2.17 -18.80 8.86
N ARG A 269 -2.96 -18.37 7.87
CA ARG A 269 -4.33 -18.81 7.60
C ARG A 269 -4.54 -19.27 6.17
N MET A 270 -5.68 -19.92 5.93
CA MET A 270 -6.19 -20.21 4.58
C MET A 270 -6.59 -18.92 3.86
N ASN A 271 -6.32 -18.82 2.56
CA ASN A 271 -6.61 -17.67 1.71
C ASN A 271 -7.47 -18.05 0.49
N PRO A 272 -8.59 -18.81 0.63
CA PRO A 272 -9.37 -19.27 -0.52
C PRO A 272 -10.06 -18.11 -1.25
N GLY A 273 -10.23 -16.96 -0.60
CA GLY A 273 -10.80 -15.76 -1.17
C GLY A 273 -9.86 -14.93 -2.05
N VAL A 274 -8.71 -15.47 -2.47
CA VAL A 274 -7.90 -14.81 -3.51
C VAL A 274 -8.55 -14.99 -4.88
N ASN A 275 -8.30 -14.05 -5.78
CA ASN A 275 -9.03 -13.89 -7.05
C ASN A 275 -9.20 -15.20 -7.85
N ARG A 276 -8.15 -16.02 -7.94
CA ARG A 276 -8.15 -17.31 -8.68
C ARG A 276 -7.77 -18.49 -7.80
N GLY A 277 -8.22 -18.49 -6.55
CA GLY A 277 -7.95 -19.56 -5.57
C GLY A 277 -8.42 -20.95 -5.99
N TYR A 278 -9.34 -21.06 -6.94
CA TYR A 278 -9.76 -22.31 -7.56
C TYR A 278 -8.66 -23.00 -8.39
N ARG A 279 -7.60 -22.29 -8.81
CA ARG A 279 -6.52 -22.85 -9.60
C ARG A 279 -5.53 -23.60 -8.72
N LYS A 280 -5.05 -24.75 -9.20
CA LYS A 280 -4.06 -25.59 -8.49
C LYS A 280 -2.73 -24.86 -8.22
N SER A 281 -2.38 -23.86 -9.04
CA SER A 281 -1.14 -23.10 -8.90
C SER A 281 -1.20 -22.01 -7.83
N SER A 282 -2.40 -21.55 -7.42
CA SER A 282 -2.57 -20.41 -6.51
C SER A 282 -2.45 -20.79 -5.04
N LEU A 283 -3.00 -21.93 -4.64
CA LEU A 283 -3.06 -22.35 -3.24
C LEU A 283 -2.37 -23.70 -3.02
N HIS A 284 -1.84 -23.91 -1.83
CA HIS A 284 -1.42 -25.22 -1.32
C HIS A 284 -2.65 -26.12 -1.04
N SER A 285 -2.39 -27.40 -0.72
CA SER A 285 -3.44 -28.36 -0.39
C SER A 285 -4.23 -27.99 0.88
N ASP A 286 -3.63 -27.21 1.76
CA ASP A 286 -4.26 -26.69 2.98
C ASP A 286 -4.99 -25.32 2.77
N GLY A 287 -5.09 -24.84 1.53
CA GLY A 287 -5.78 -23.59 1.19
C GLY A 287 -4.98 -22.32 1.40
N LYS A 288 -3.71 -22.40 1.77
CA LYS A 288 -2.85 -21.23 1.94
C LYS A 288 -2.27 -20.75 0.62
N LEU A 289 -2.12 -19.43 0.48
CA LEU A 289 -1.50 -18.81 -0.70
C LEU A 289 -0.04 -19.30 -0.88
N LYS A 290 0.34 -19.62 -2.11
CA LYS A 290 1.67 -20.15 -2.43
C LYS A 290 2.72 -19.07 -2.70
N THR A 291 2.31 -18.06 -3.45
CA THR A 291 3.21 -17.00 -3.95
C THR A 291 2.48 -15.67 -3.88
N SER A 292 3.24 -14.58 -3.95
CA SER A 292 2.64 -13.23 -3.98
C SER A 292 1.54 -13.11 -5.03
N ASP A 293 0.45 -12.46 -4.68
CA ASP A 293 -0.74 -12.26 -5.54
C ASP A 293 -1.21 -10.79 -5.56
N ALA A 294 -0.92 -10.02 -4.49
CA ALA A 294 -1.38 -8.64 -4.35
C ALA A 294 -0.33 -7.75 -3.66
N THR A 295 0.96 -7.91 -3.99
CA THR A 295 2.01 -7.12 -3.34
C THR A 295 1.74 -5.62 -3.41
N CYS A 296 1.76 -4.96 -2.24
CA CYS A 296 1.47 -3.54 -2.07
C CYS A 296 2.70 -2.72 -1.62
N GLY A 297 2.47 -1.47 -1.24
CA GLY A 297 3.46 -0.42 -1.00
C GLY A 297 4.67 -0.82 -0.16
N PRO A 298 5.85 -1.00 -0.79
CA PRO A 298 7.06 -1.39 -0.07
C PRO A 298 7.60 -0.25 0.79
N GLY A 299 8.30 -0.56 1.90
CA GLY A 299 9.02 0.41 2.71
C GLY A 299 10.42 -0.09 3.09
N VAL A 300 11.45 0.72 2.82
CA VAL A 300 12.81 0.44 3.31
C VAL A 300 12.90 0.84 4.77
N ILE A 301 13.37 -0.05 5.63
CA ILE A 301 13.64 0.24 7.04
C ILE A 301 14.96 1.01 7.13
N ARG A 302 14.90 2.29 7.53
CA ARG A 302 16.10 3.14 7.69
C ARG A 302 16.28 3.68 9.10
N GLY A 303 15.19 3.71 9.84
CA GLY A 303 15.08 4.40 11.11
C GLY A 303 15.79 3.73 12.28
N SER A 304 16.04 4.52 13.32
CA SER A 304 16.82 4.14 14.50
C SER A 304 16.10 3.21 15.47
N ALA A 305 14.78 2.99 15.30
CA ALA A 305 14.04 1.96 16.06
C ALA A 305 14.39 0.52 15.64
N PHE A 306 15.42 0.36 14.80
CA PHE A 306 15.91 -0.94 14.35
C PHE A 306 17.44 -1.00 14.43
N SER A 307 17.97 -2.19 14.69
CA SER A 307 19.42 -2.43 14.70
C SER A 307 20.03 -2.25 13.30
N LYS A 308 21.35 -2.07 13.25
CA LYS A 308 22.09 -1.92 12.00
C LYS A 308 21.92 -3.11 11.05
N GLU A 309 21.72 -4.31 11.57
CA GLU A 309 21.53 -5.54 10.82
C GLU A 309 20.14 -5.60 10.15
N VAL A 310 19.17 -4.88 10.71
CA VAL A 310 17.79 -4.79 10.19
C VAL A 310 17.63 -3.63 9.22
N ARG A 311 18.33 -2.52 9.46
CA ARG A 311 18.29 -1.34 8.57
C ARG A 311 18.73 -1.70 7.14
N GLY A 312 18.10 -1.10 6.16
CA GLY A 312 18.27 -1.45 4.75
C GLY A 312 17.46 -2.66 4.30
N SER A 313 16.76 -3.36 5.22
CA SER A 313 15.73 -4.35 4.83
C SER A 313 14.53 -3.64 4.23
N VAL A 314 13.74 -4.38 3.45
CA VAL A 314 12.49 -3.87 2.88
C VAL A 314 11.32 -4.66 3.44
N LEU A 315 10.29 -3.98 3.93
CA LEU A 315 9.00 -4.55 4.24
C LEU A 315 8.11 -4.53 3.00
N LEU A 316 7.42 -5.64 2.76
CA LEU A 316 6.62 -5.89 1.57
C LEU A 316 5.24 -6.39 2.01
N PRO A 317 4.23 -5.52 2.04
CA PRO A 317 2.85 -5.94 2.29
C PRO A 317 2.33 -6.89 1.22
N GLU A 318 1.65 -7.94 1.64
CA GLU A 318 0.95 -8.91 0.79
C GLU A 318 -0.47 -9.13 1.36
N PRO A 319 -1.40 -8.22 1.09
CA PRO A 319 -2.72 -8.24 1.71
C PRO A 319 -3.58 -9.45 1.33
N ALA A 320 -3.35 -10.10 0.18
CA ALA A 320 -4.05 -11.33 -0.17
C ALA A 320 -3.62 -12.50 0.73
N GLY A 321 -2.37 -12.47 1.22
CA GLY A 321 -1.83 -13.43 2.18
C GLY A 321 -2.02 -13.05 3.65
N ASN A 322 -2.58 -11.87 3.96
CA ASN A 322 -2.68 -11.32 5.30
C ASN A 322 -1.32 -11.26 6.02
N LEU A 323 -0.31 -10.72 5.33
CA LEU A 323 1.06 -10.72 5.82
C LEU A 323 1.89 -9.53 5.35
N VAL A 324 2.99 -9.29 6.06
CA VAL A 324 4.08 -8.41 5.64
C VAL A 324 5.37 -9.25 5.63
N LYS A 325 6.01 -9.30 4.47
CA LYS A 325 7.30 -9.99 4.29
C LYS A 325 8.45 -9.02 4.56
N ARG A 326 9.55 -9.49 5.17
CA ARG A 326 10.81 -8.75 5.25
C ARG A 326 11.87 -9.41 4.38
N VAL A 327 12.56 -8.60 3.60
CA VAL A 327 13.67 -9.06 2.75
C VAL A 327 14.91 -8.24 3.03
N GLN A 328 16.09 -8.85 2.91
CA GLN A 328 17.38 -8.17 3.00
C GLN A 328 17.86 -7.82 1.59
N LEU A 329 18.39 -6.62 1.44
CA LEU A 329 19.07 -6.18 0.24
C LEU A 329 20.55 -6.57 0.32
N VAL A 330 21.02 -7.38 -0.63
CA VAL A 330 22.41 -7.82 -0.73
C VAL A 330 23.04 -7.19 -1.96
N SER A 331 23.96 -6.26 -1.72
CA SER A 331 24.71 -5.58 -2.79
C SER A 331 26.05 -6.26 -3.02
N LYS A 332 26.33 -6.59 -4.29
CA LYS A 332 27.62 -7.16 -4.70
C LYS A 332 28.00 -6.71 -6.12
N ASN A 333 29.18 -6.14 -6.28
CA ASN A 333 29.73 -5.70 -7.58
C ASN A 333 28.76 -4.79 -8.37
N GLY A 334 28.15 -3.80 -7.69
CA GLY A 334 27.21 -2.87 -8.30
C GLY A 334 25.81 -3.44 -8.58
N SER A 335 25.61 -4.72 -8.37
CA SER A 335 24.30 -5.38 -8.46
C SER A 335 23.65 -5.49 -7.08
N VAL A 336 22.32 -5.45 -7.04
CA VAL A 336 21.53 -5.66 -5.81
C VAL A 336 20.58 -6.86 -6.03
N LYS A 337 20.42 -7.66 -5.00
CA LYS A 337 19.44 -8.74 -4.91
C LYS A 337 18.68 -8.64 -3.60
N ALA A 338 17.44 -9.07 -3.59
CA ALA A 338 16.66 -9.24 -2.38
C ALA A 338 16.53 -10.73 -2.04
N VAL A 339 16.72 -11.04 -0.76
CA VAL A 339 16.60 -12.40 -0.21
C VAL A 339 15.69 -12.39 1.00
N ASN A 340 14.96 -13.48 1.25
CA ASN A 340 14.15 -13.61 2.46
C ASN A 340 15.00 -13.38 3.70
N ALA A 341 14.50 -12.58 4.63
CA ALA A 341 15.18 -12.31 5.90
C ALA A 341 14.90 -13.39 6.96
N HIS A 342 13.92 -14.25 6.72
CA HIS A 342 13.49 -15.33 7.61
C HIS A 342 13.65 -16.69 6.94
N ALA A 343 13.66 -17.75 7.75
CA ALA A 343 13.76 -19.12 7.28
C ALA A 343 12.57 -19.52 6.41
N GLU A 344 12.72 -20.58 5.65
CA GLU A 344 11.61 -21.17 4.88
C GLU A 344 10.46 -21.56 5.83
N GLY A 345 9.23 -21.22 5.45
CA GLY A 345 8.05 -21.44 6.26
C GLY A 345 7.74 -20.32 7.26
N GLN A 346 8.55 -19.25 7.29
CA GLN A 346 8.37 -18.12 8.22
C GLN A 346 8.20 -16.80 7.46
N GLU A 347 7.35 -15.93 7.99
CA GLU A 347 7.19 -14.55 7.55
C GLU A 347 7.60 -13.58 8.66
N PHE A 348 7.77 -12.33 8.30
CA PHE A 348 8.06 -11.28 9.27
C PHE A 348 6.85 -11.00 10.17
N TRP A 349 5.67 -10.89 9.57
CA TRP A 349 4.44 -10.62 10.27
C TRP A 349 3.27 -11.22 9.50
N THR A 350 2.44 -12.02 10.15
CA THR A 350 1.21 -12.60 9.60
C THR A 350 0.05 -12.36 10.55
N SER A 351 -1.17 -12.42 10.02
CA SER A 351 -2.40 -12.40 10.80
C SER A 351 -3.28 -13.61 10.50
N THR A 352 -3.99 -14.11 11.50
CA THR A 352 -5.09 -15.07 11.30
C THR A 352 -6.42 -14.38 11.00
N ASP A 353 -6.49 -13.04 11.11
CA ASP A 353 -7.64 -12.26 10.65
C ASP A 353 -7.62 -12.09 9.13
N GLU A 354 -8.72 -12.43 8.48
CA GLU A 354 -8.87 -12.28 7.03
C GLU A 354 -8.98 -10.82 6.60
N ARG A 355 -9.42 -9.93 7.49
CA ARG A 355 -9.62 -8.52 7.19
C ARG A 355 -8.33 -7.68 7.32
N PHE A 356 -7.27 -8.23 7.89
CA PHE A 356 -5.95 -7.60 7.88
C PHE A 356 -5.45 -7.43 6.44
N ARG A 357 -5.38 -6.18 5.97
CA ARG A 357 -5.00 -5.81 4.59
C ARG A 357 -3.90 -4.76 4.60
N PRO A 358 -2.66 -5.13 4.91
CA PRO A 358 -1.56 -4.18 4.88
C PRO A 358 -1.33 -3.72 3.44
N VAL A 359 -1.40 -2.42 3.17
CA VAL A 359 -1.35 -1.86 1.80
C VAL A 359 -0.21 -0.89 1.58
N ASN A 360 0.37 -0.32 2.63
CA ASN A 360 1.48 0.62 2.48
C ASN A 360 2.38 0.61 3.72
N VAL A 361 3.65 0.96 3.51
CA VAL A 361 4.66 1.07 4.55
C VAL A 361 5.34 2.42 4.44
N LEU A 362 5.49 3.12 5.56
CA LEU A 362 6.19 4.40 5.64
C LEU A 362 7.07 4.45 6.88
N GLU A 363 8.08 5.29 6.86
CA GLU A 363 8.87 5.64 8.04
C GLU A 363 8.25 6.83 8.75
N GLY A 364 8.47 6.93 10.04
CA GLY A 364 7.90 8.02 10.82
C GLY A 364 8.69 8.31 12.10
N PRO A 365 8.08 9.07 13.01
CA PRO A 365 8.71 9.53 14.25
C PRO A 365 9.35 8.40 15.05
N GLY A 366 10.44 8.73 15.74
CA GLY A 366 11.22 7.78 16.52
C GLY A 366 12.03 6.77 15.68
N GLY A 367 12.04 6.92 14.35
CA GLY A 367 12.71 5.99 13.42
C GLY A 367 12.03 4.62 13.37
N ALA A 368 10.76 4.56 13.71
CA ALA A 368 9.91 3.38 13.57
C ALA A 368 9.33 3.29 12.15
N THR A 369 8.80 2.13 11.81
CA THR A 369 8.11 1.89 10.54
C THR A 369 6.62 1.73 10.80
N TYR A 370 5.80 2.32 9.95
CA TYR A 370 4.35 2.30 10.07
C TYR A 370 3.74 1.54 8.90
N VAL A 371 2.69 0.79 9.17
CA VAL A 371 1.96 -0.03 8.19
C VAL A 371 0.51 0.41 8.17
N LEU A 372 0.04 0.81 6.98
CA LEU A 372 -1.36 1.12 6.75
C LEU A 372 -2.12 -0.17 6.47
N ASP A 373 -3.13 -0.41 7.25
CA ASP A 373 -4.05 -1.53 7.14
C ASP A 373 -5.42 -1.03 6.67
N LEU A 374 -5.76 -1.37 5.44
CA LEU A 374 -7.06 -1.01 4.88
C LEU A 374 -8.23 -1.67 5.62
N TYR A 375 -7.96 -2.76 6.34
CA TYR A 375 -8.88 -3.55 7.15
C TYR A 375 -10.23 -3.84 6.47
N ARG A 376 -10.17 -4.58 5.38
CA ARG A 376 -11.34 -4.86 4.52
C ARG A 376 -11.47 -6.34 4.19
N GLY A 377 -12.73 -6.80 4.07
CA GLY A 377 -12.99 -8.15 3.56
C GLY A 377 -12.75 -8.26 2.05
N ILE A 378 -13.05 -7.22 1.27
CA ILE A 378 -12.75 -7.15 -0.16
C ILE A 378 -11.43 -6.41 -0.38
N LEU A 379 -10.52 -7.02 -1.14
CA LEU A 379 -9.26 -6.41 -1.56
C LEU A 379 -9.29 -6.05 -3.06
N GLN A 380 -9.80 -6.94 -3.91
CA GLN A 380 -9.79 -6.76 -5.36
C GLN A 380 -10.87 -5.80 -5.83
N HIS A 381 -10.52 -4.90 -6.73
CA HIS A 381 -11.48 -4.05 -7.41
C HIS A 381 -12.41 -4.85 -8.32
N ARG A 382 -13.65 -4.39 -8.50
CA ARG A 382 -14.73 -5.06 -9.26
C ARG A 382 -14.33 -5.60 -10.63
N VAL A 383 -13.45 -4.90 -11.35
CA VAL A 383 -12.97 -5.34 -12.68
C VAL A 383 -12.11 -6.60 -12.64
N PHE A 384 -11.65 -7.01 -11.46
CA PHE A 384 -10.87 -8.22 -11.22
C PHE A 384 -11.63 -9.28 -10.43
N VAL A 385 -12.81 -8.97 -9.89
CA VAL A 385 -13.64 -9.93 -9.15
C VAL A 385 -14.12 -11.00 -10.11
N THR A 386 -13.72 -12.25 -9.85
CA THR A 386 -14.20 -13.43 -10.58
C THR A 386 -15.52 -13.95 -9.99
N SER A 387 -16.26 -14.73 -10.76
CA SER A 387 -17.46 -15.43 -10.25
C SER A 387 -17.15 -16.29 -9.02
N TYR A 388 -15.95 -16.90 -8.97
CA TYR A 388 -15.47 -17.63 -7.81
C TYR A 388 -15.30 -16.71 -6.59
N LEU A 389 -14.57 -15.62 -6.74
CA LEU A 389 -14.30 -14.68 -5.65
C LEU A 389 -15.59 -14.04 -5.13
N ARG A 390 -16.49 -13.63 -6.05
CA ARG A 390 -17.78 -13.07 -5.68
C ARG A 390 -18.58 -14.01 -4.78
N LYS A 391 -18.60 -15.31 -5.09
CA LYS A 391 -19.27 -16.31 -4.25
C LYS A 391 -18.62 -16.44 -2.87
N GLN A 392 -17.29 -16.38 -2.79
CA GLN A 392 -16.55 -16.35 -1.52
C GLN A 392 -16.95 -15.15 -0.68
N ILE A 393 -16.96 -13.96 -1.28
CA ILE A 393 -17.29 -12.70 -0.61
C ILE A 393 -18.72 -12.75 -0.05
N LEU A 394 -19.71 -13.02 -0.90
CA LEU A 394 -21.11 -12.98 -0.50
C LEU A 394 -21.49 -14.08 0.49
N HIS A 395 -20.94 -15.28 0.32
CA HIS A 395 -21.22 -16.39 1.24
C HIS A 395 -20.73 -16.12 2.66
N ARG A 396 -19.64 -15.36 2.80
CA ARG A 396 -18.99 -15.11 4.09
C ARG A 396 -19.22 -13.69 4.61
N GLY A 397 -20.01 -12.87 3.91
CA GLY A 397 -20.32 -11.49 4.30
C GLY A 397 -19.08 -10.59 4.36
N LEU A 398 -18.15 -10.77 3.41
CA LEU A 398 -16.89 -9.99 3.40
C LEU A 398 -17.05 -8.61 2.78
N ASP A 399 -18.15 -8.35 2.08
CA ASP A 399 -18.44 -7.02 1.49
C ASP A 399 -18.85 -5.97 2.54
N LYS A 400 -19.19 -6.40 3.75
CA LYS A 400 -19.59 -5.53 4.85
C LYS A 400 -18.91 -5.94 6.18
N PRO A 401 -18.75 -4.98 7.12
CA PRO A 401 -18.88 -3.54 6.96
C PRO A 401 -17.73 -2.95 6.12
N VAL A 402 -17.92 -1.72 5.67
CA VAL A 402 -16.89 -0.82 5.13
C VAL A 402 -16.66 0.31 6.14
N GLY A 403 -15.65 1.16 5.91
CA GLY A 403 -15.43 2.30 6.78
C GLY A 403 -14.64 1.96 8.05
N LEU A 404 -13.80 0.96 7.98
CA LEU A 404 -12.80 0.59 8.99
C LEU A 404 -11.41 0.97 8.47
N GLY A 405 -10.38 0.83 9.32
CA GLY A 405 -9.01 1.07 8.91
C GLY A 405 -8.10 1.30 10.10
N ARG A 406 -6.84 0.88 9.99
CA ARG A 406 -5.90 0.92 11.12
C ARG A 406 -4.50 1.31 10.65
N ILE A 407 -3.71 1.81 11.58
CA ILE A 407 -2.31 2.12 11.37
C ILE A 407 -1.53 1.48 12.50
N TRP A 408 -0.55 0.67 12.13
CA TRP A 408 0.29 -0.08 13.03
C TRP A 408 1.73 0.43 12.99
N ARG A 409 2.38 0.53 14.14
CA ARG A 409 3.80 0.85 14.28
C ARG A 409 4.60 -0.41 14.55
N VAL A 410 5.68 -0.58 13.80
CA VAL A 410 6.63 -1.68 13.98
C VAL A 410 7.96 -1.13 14.47
N ARG A 411 8.55 -1.75 15.49
CA ARG A 411 9.89 -1.46 16.00
C ARG A 411 10.58 -2.73 16.49
N GLN A 412 11.88 -2.66 16.68
CA GLN A 412 12.65 -3.76 17.25
C GLN A 412 12.74 -3.60 18.77
N VAL A 413 12.57 -4.71 19.51
CA VAL A 413 12.68 -4.73 20.96
C VAL A 413 14.13 -4.43 21.38
N GLY A 414 14.29 -3.55 22.38
CA GLY A 414 15.61 -3.15 22.87
C GLY A 414 16.29 -2.00 22.13
N GLU A 415 15.77 -1.60 20.97
CA GLU A 415 16.22 -0.39 20.30
C GLU A 415 15.48 0.83 20.86
N THR A 416 16.21 1.90 21.12
CA THR A 416 15.62 3.14 21.65
C THR A 416 15.24 4.04 20.47
N PRO A 417 13.95 4.37 20.30
CA PRO A 417 13.55 5.38 19.33
C PRO A 417 14.29 6.68 19.60
N GLN A 418 14.83 7.29 18.55
CA GLN A 418 15.41 8.63 18.70
C GLN A 418 14.30 9.62 19.08
N PRO A 419 14.54 10.58 19.98
CA PRO A 419 13.55 11.61 20.28
C PRO A 419 13.17 12.36 19.00
N ARG A 420 11.94 12.89 18.98
CA ARG A 420 11.46 13.73 17.86
C ARG A 420 12.46 14.88 17.65
N ILE A 421 12.95 15.03 16.43
CA ILE A 421 13.67 16.24 16.04
C ILE A 421 12.62 17.33 15.91
N GLY A 422 12.52 18.25 16.86
CA GLY A 422 11.51 19.33 16.81
C GLY A 422 11.20 20.03 18.11
N GLN A 423 11.75 19.56 19.25
CA GLN A 423 11.59 20.26 20.53
C GLN A 423 12.86 20.94 21.04
N GLY A 424 13.64 21.49 20.15
CA GLY A 424 14.80 22.33 20.48
C GLY A 424 14.76 23.62 19.68
N GLU A 425 15.07 24.75 20.30
CA GLU A 425 15.05 26.11 19.72
C GLU A 425 15.99 26.33 18.52
N GLU A 426 16.64 25.30 17.99
CA GLU A 426 17.47 25.37 16.79
C GLU A 426 17.05 24.28 15.80
N GLY A 427 15.94 24.54 15.10
CA GLY A 427 15.49 23.70 14.00
C GLY A 427 16.50 23.76 12.85
N LEU A 428 17.23 22.68 12.61
CA LEU A 428 17.89 22.46 11.34
C LEU A 428 16.82 22.27 10.26
N THR A 429 16.61 23.31 9.48
CA THR A 429 15.89 23.23 8.21
C THR A 429 16.77 22.44 7.24
N LEU A 430 16.60 21.12 7.20
CA LEU A 430 17.20 20.29 6.15
C LEU A 430 16.26 20.24 4.95
N TRP A 431 16.67 20.91 3.88
CA TRP A 431 16.12 20.81 2.51
C TRP A 431 17.21 20.64 1.49
#